data_b1d48a7e2c28d17bb7b73b14d9789568
#
_entry.id   b1d48a7e2c28d17bb7b73b14d9789568
#
_cell.length_a   1.000
_cell.length_b   1.000
_cell.length_c   1.000
_cell.angle_alpha   90.00
_cell.angle_beta   90.00
_cell.angle_gamma   90.00
#
_symmetry.space_group_name_H-M   'P 1'
#
loop_
_entity.id
_entity.type
_entity.pdbx_description
1 polymer ?
#
loop_
_entity_poly.entity_id
_entity_poly.type
_entity_poly.pdbx_seq_one_letter_code
_entity_poly.pdbx_strand_id
1 'polypeptide(L)'
;MSAISRRTTLGMILAAPAFGASAQTRDGAALAMAAREQIGVTKAYDASYRAIAYPLGDVLRNTGVCADVLVRAARDAWQIDLQQRVHEDMVRNFGAYPSSKTWGLKRPDANIDHRRVLNLETYLERQGALRARIAKRAAGDSFDELRAGDILTWRVWGDRPHLGIVARGPDSVRVVHNIGFGTKEEPLWMFKLHAAVAHYRWRA
;
A
#
# COMPACT_ATOMS: atom_id res chain seq x y z
N MET A 1 10.94 66.55 -46.27
CA MET A 1 9.83 66.11 -45.38
C MET A 1 9.67 64.62 -45.53
N SER A 2 10.16 63.86 -44.55
CA SER A 2 10.22 62.40 -44.63
C SER A 2 9.19 61.81 -43.65
N ALA A 3 8.28 60.97 -44.14
CA ALA A 3 7.22 60.37 -43.39
C ALA A 3 7.73 59.06 -42.76
N ILE A 4 7.68 58.92 -41.41
CA ILE A 4 8.09 57.78 -40.68
C ILE A 4 6.82 56.80 -40.53
N SER A 5 6.88 55.65 -41.20
CA SER A 5 5.90 54.62 -41.10
C SER A 5 6.09 53.84 -39.79
N ARG A 6 5.06 53.81 -38.88
CA ARG A 6 5.02 52.99 -37.70
C ARG A 6 4.49 51.59 -38.08
N ARG A 7 5.34 50.59 -38.05
CA ARG A 7 4.92 49.17 -38.14
C ARG A 7 4.45 48.69 -36.77
N THR A 8 3.16 48.42 -36.64
CA THR A 8 2.55 47.79 -35.49
C THR A 8 2.77 46.29 -35.58
N THR A 9 3.59 45.71 -34.72
CA THR A 9 3.76 44.26 -34.59
C THR A 9 2.66 43.72 -33.65
N LEU A 10 1.74 42.96 -34.22
CA LEU A 10 0.69 42.26 -33.49
C LEU A 10 1.31 40.99 -32.87
N GLY A 11 1.53 41.00 -31.58
CA GLY A 11 2.03 39.84 -30.83
C GLY A 11 0.89 38.80 -30.63
N MET A 12 1.03 37.67 -31.26
CA MET A 12 0.11 36.52 -31.12
C MET A 12 0.45 35.79 -29.81
N ILE A 13 -0.38 35.93 -28.78
CA ILE A 13 -0.26 35.19 -27.53
C ILE A 13 -0.86 33.80 -27.78
N LEU A 14 0.00 32.79 -27.92
CA LEU A 14 -0.38 31.40 -27.91
C LEU A 14 -0.73 30.98 -26.47
N ALA A 15 -2.02 30.87 -26.18
CA ALA A 15 -2.50 30.25 -24.94
C ALA A 15 -2.23 28.75 -25.02
N ALA A 16 -1.30 28.24 -24.23
CA ALA A 16 -1.10 26.80 -24.04
C ALA A 16 -2.31 26.21 -23.30
N PRO A 17 -2.88 25.09 -23.77
CA PRO A 17 -3.95 24.43 -23.04
C PRO A 17 -3.40 23.93 -21.70
N ALA A 18 -3.98 24.38 -20.60
CA ALA A 18 -3.76 23.80 -19.29
C ALA A 18 -4.39 22.39 -19.28
N PHE A 19 -3.56 21.37 -19.46
CA PHE A 19 -3.97 20.00 -19.16
C PHE A 19 -4.24 19.92 -17.66
N GLY A 20 -5.51 20.05 -17.28
CA GLY A 20 -5.97 19.72 -15.94
C GLY A 20 -5.64 18.25 -15.70
N ALA A 21 -4.65 17.97 -14.85
CA ALA A 21 -4.44 16.63 -14.34
C ALA A 21 -5.69 16.23 -13.54
N SER A 22 -6.61 15.53 -14.19
CA SER A 22 -7.72 14.86 -13.51
C SER A 22 -7.07 13.93 -12.50
N ALA A 23 -7.36 14.10 -11.23
CA ALA A 23 -6.94 13.18 -10.19
C ALA A 23 -7.55 11.81 -10.53
N GLN A 24 -6.76 10.98 -11.19
CA GLN A 24 -7.17 9.64 -11.60
C GLN A 24 -7.42 8.86 -10.30
N THR A 25 -8.69 8.60 -10.01
CA THR A 25 -9.06 7.76 -8.86
C THR A 25 -8.39 6.42 -9.04
N ARG A 26 -7.41 6.13 -8.18
CA ARG A 26 -6.66 4.89 -8.26
C ARG A 26 -7.57 3.70 -8.05
N ASP A 27 -7.67 2.87 -9.09
CA ASP A 27 -8.56 1.72 -9.09
C ASP A 27 -8.01 0.62 -8.18
N GLY A 28 -8.83 0.19 -7.21
CA GLY A 28 -8.51 -0.94 -6.34
C GLY A 28 -8.37 -2.25 -7.09
N ALA A 29 -9.06 -2.42 -8.22
CA ALA A 29 -8.90 -3.60 -9.06
C ALA A 29 -7.49 -3.70 -9.64
N ALA A 30 -6.88 -2.57 -10.04
CA ALA A 30 -5.49 -2.54 -10.50
C ALA A 30 -4.52 -2.95 -9.37
N LEU A 31 -4.75 -2.51 -8.12
CA LEU A 31 -3.96 -2.95 -6.97
C LEU A 31 -4.06 -4.47 -6.74
N ALA A 32 -5.27 -5.02 -6.82
CA ALA A 32 -5.49 -6.46 -6.68
C ALA A 32 -4.82 -7.26 -7.79
N MET A 33 -4.85 -6.78 -9.04
CA MET A 33 -4.16 -7.40 -10.17
C MET A 33 -2.65 -7.41 -9.97
N ALA A 34 -2.05 -6.26 -9.63
CA ALA A 34 -0.61 -6.18 -9.35
C ALA A 34 -0.16 -7.05 -8.16
N ALA A 35 -1.05 -7.25 -7.18
CA ALA A 35 -0.80 -8.23 -6.12
C ALA A 35 -0.78 -9.67 -6.66
N ARG A 36 -1.70 -10.04 -7.55
CA ARG A 36 -1.76 -11.37 -8.20
C ARG A 36 -0.54 -11.67 -9.05
N GLU A 37 0.02 -10.68 -9.74
CA GLU A 37 1.23 -10.83 -10.56
C GLU A 37 2.46 -11.25 -9.75
N GLN A 38 2.42 -11.13 -8.43
CA GLN A 38 3.48 -11.60 -7.55
C GLN A 38 3.40 -13.11 -7.24
N ILE A 39 2.29 -13.77 -7.61
CA ILE A 39 2.11 -15.22 -7.43
C ILE A 39 3.08 -15.95 -8.36
N GLY A 40 3.87 -16.87 -7.80
CA GLY A 40 4.93 -17.57 -8.54
C GLY A 40 6.22 -16.77 -8.71
N VAL A 41 6.20 -15.43 -8.51
CA VAL A 41 7.39 -14.57 -8.48
C VAL A 41 7.98 -14.57 -7.07
N THR A 42 7.21 -14.18 -6.05
CA THR A 42 7.62 -14.27 -4.65
C THR A 42 7.34 -15.68 -4.14
N LYS A 43 8.39 -16.45 -3.93
CA LYS A 43 8.33 -17.90 -3.65
C LYS A 43 8.60 -18.26 -2.18
N ALA A 44 9.13 -17.34 -1.39
CA ALA A 44 9.50 -17.57 -0.01
C ALA A 44 9.16 -16.39 0.89
N TYR A 45 8.99 -16.67 2.19
CA TYR A 45 8.84 -15.66 3.23
C TYR A 45 10.20 -15.34 3.83
N ASP A 46 10.62 -14.06 3.77
CA ASP A 46 11.88 -13.61 4.38
C ASP A 46 11.64 -12.27 5.10
N ALA A 47 11.65 -12.33 6.43
CA ALA A 47 11.52 -11.18 7.31
C ALA A 47 12.87 -10.61 7.77
N SER A 48 13.99 -11.12 7.25
CA SER A 48 15.31 -10.65 7.65
C SER A 48 15.50 -9.16 7.31
N TYR A 49 16.25 -8.48 8.18
CA TYR A 49 16.62 -7.10 7.93
C TYR A 49 17.61 -7.03 6.75
N ARG A 50 17.32 -6.13 5.82
CA ARG A 50 18.19 -5.84 4.67
C ARG A 50 18.37 -4.35 4.52
N ALA A 51 19.59 -3.90 4.30
CA ALA A 51 19.83 -2.55 3.80
C ALA A 51 19.41 -2.51 2.32
N ILE A 52 18.53 -1.58 1.99
CA ILE A 52 17.98 -1.41 0.64
C ILE A 52 18.12 0.05 0.21
N ALA A 53 18.01 0.33 -1.08
CA ALA A 53 18.02 1.69 -1.60
C ALA A 53 16.86 2.53 -0.99
N TYR A 54 17.02 3.84 -0.99
CA TYR A 54 15.98 4.79 -0.64
C TYR A 54 16.06 6.02 -1.55
N PRO A 55 14.95 6.49 -2.16
CA PRO A 55 13.64 5.81 -2.26
C PRO A 55 13.68 4.58 -3.20
N LEU A 56 12.52 3.94 -3.39
CA LEU A 56 12.28 2.84 -4.33
C LEU A 56 13.04 1.53 -4.00
N GLY A 57 13.54 1.38 -2.78
CA GLY A 57 14.18 0.14 -2.34
C GLY A 57 13.20 -1.03 -2.29
N ASP A 58 13.70 -2.22 -2.56
CA ASP A 58 13.00 -3.50 -2.41
C ASP A 58 13.99 -4.59 -2.04
N VAL A 59 13.53 -5.63 -1.38
CA VAL A 59 14.26 -6.88 -1.26
C VAL A 59 14.12 -7.68 -2.56
N LEU A 60 14.91 -8.72 -2.75
CA LEU A 60 14.79 -9.58 -3.93
C LEU A 60 13.34 -10.05 -4.10
N ARG A 61 12.76 -9.87 -5.28
CA ARG A 61 11.33 -10.16 -5.53
C ARG A 61 10.94 -11.63 -5.39
N ASN A 62 11.90 -12.54 -5.43
CA ASN A 62 11.64 -13.96 -5.16
C ASN A 62 11.38 -14.26 -3.67
N THR A 63 11.66 -13.31 -2.78
CA THR A 63 11.35 -13.38 -1.35
C THR A 63 10.55 -12.15 -0.91
N GLY A 64 9.95 -12.20 0.27
CA GLY A 64 9.25 -11.06 0.87
C GLY A 64 8.37 -11.47 2.04
N VAL A 65 7.77 -10.47 2.67
CA VAL A 65 6.75 -10.65 3.72
C VAL A 65 5.37 -10.22 3.21
N CYS A 66 4.32 -10.36 4.03
CA CYS A 66 2.97 -9.91 3.65
C CYS A 66 2.92 -8.41 3.29
N ALA A 67 3.66 -7.56 3.98
CA ALA A 67 3.73 -6.13 3.69
C ALA A 67 4.33 -5.84 2.30
N ASP A 68 5.33 -6.62 1.86
CA ASP A 68 5.95 -6.45 0.55
C ASP A 68 4.95 -6.67 -0.60
N VAL A 69 3.92 -7.52 -0.40
CA VAL A 69 2.84 -7.70 -1.38
C VAL A 69 2.12 -6.39 -1.64
N LEU A 70 1.77 -5.63 -0.58
CA LEU A 70 1.13 -4.32 -0.70
C LEU A 70 2.07 -3.26 -1.27
N VAL A 71 3.31 -3.22 -0.78
CA VAL A 71 4.32 -2.23 -1.21
C VAL A 71 4.58 -2.35 -2.71
N ARG A 72 4.78 -3.57 -3.20
CA ARG A 72 5.01 -3.86 -4.62
C ARG A 72 3.77 -3.61 -5.46
N ALA A 73 2.59 -4.04 -5.01
CA ALA A 73 1.34 -3.80 -5.71
C ALA A 73 1.05 -2.30 -5.87
N ALA A 74 1.29 -1.48 -4.84
CA ALA A 74 1.12 -0.03 -4.91
C ALA A 74 2.11 0.62 -5.89
N ARG A 75 3.34 0.13 -5.94
CA ARG A 75 4.37 0.60 -6.88
C ARG A 75 4.02 0.23 -8.31
N ASP A 76 3.67 -1.04 -8.54
CA ASP A 76 3.45 -1.57 -9.88
C ASP A 76 2.13 -1.05 -10.48
N ALA A 77 1.04 -0.95 -9.69
CA ALA A 77 -0.26 -0.46 -10.17
C ALA A 77 -0.41 1.07 -10.18
N TRP A 78 0.14 1.74 -9.17
CA TRP A 78 -0.16 3.15 -8.92
C TRP A 78 1.05 4.09 -8.97
N GLN A 79 2.24 3.54 -9.20
CA GLN A 79 3.51 4.28 -9.16
C GLN A 79 3.74 4.96 -7.79
N ILE A 80 3.27 4.31 -6.71
CA ILE A 80 3.42 4.81 -5.34
C ILE A 80 4.56 4.07 -4.65
N ASP A 81 5.54 4.83 -4.16
CA ASP A 81 6.56 4.31 -3.28
C ASP A 81 6.11 4.37 -1.81
N LEU A 82 5.59 3.25 -1.29
CA LEU A 82 5.19 3.15 0.12
C LEU A 82 6.39 3.20 1.08
N GLN A 83 7.59 2.79 0.66
CA GLN A 83 8.80 2.97 1.46
C GLN A 83 9.00 4.45 1.77
N GLN A 84 9.00 5.29 0.73
CA GLN A 84 9.19 6.73 0.86
C GLN A 84 8.07 7.35 1.69
N ARG A 85 6.81 7.09 1.34
CA ARG A 85 5.66 7.71 2.00
C ARG A 85 5.55 7.37 3.48
N VAL A 86 5.76 6.11 3.85
CA VAL A 86 5.75 5.68 5.26
C VAL A 86 6.92 6.32 6.01
N HIS A 87 8.12 6.29 5.44
CA HIS A 87 9.31 6.88 6.07
C HIS A 87 9.14 8.39 6.31
N GLU A 88 8.70 9.14 5.31
CA GLU A 88 8.48 10.59 5.42
C GLU A 88 7.39 10.94 6.43
N ASP A 89 6.28 10.17 6.49
CA ASP A 89 5.26 10.40 7.50
C ASP A 89 5.78 10.06 8.91
N MET A 90 6.55 8.99 9.04
CA MET A 90 7.18 8.64 10.32
C MET A 90 8.23 9.66 10.78
N VAL A 91 9.00 10.25 9.87
CA VAL A 91 9.93 11.34 10.22
C VAL A 91 9.18 12.52 10.85
N ARG A 92 8.04 12.88 10.31
CA ARG A 92 7.22 14.00 10.82
C ARG A 92 6.39 13.62 12.05
N ASN A 93 6.06 12.34 12.26
CA ASN A 93 5.05 11.91 13.21
C ASN A 93 5.45 10.62 13.96
N PHE A 94 6.71 10.42 14.28
CA PHE A 94 7.22 9.16 14.86
C PHE A 94 6.44 8.69 16.09
N GLY A 95 6.03 9.63 16.95
CA GLY A 95 5.25 9.33 18.16
C GLY A 95 3.86 8.72 17.90
N ALA A 96 3.31 8.87 16.69
CA ALA A 96 2.03 8.25 16.31
C ALA A 96 2.20 6.77 15.96
N TYR A 97 3.41 6.34 15.64
CA TYR A 97 3.70 4.98 15.21
C TYR A 97 4.06 4.06 16.37
N PRO A 98 3.75 2.76 16.29
CA PRO A 98 4.03 1.82 17.37
C PRO A 98 5.52 1.47 17.50
N SER A 99 6.37 1.94 16.60
CA SER A 99 7.78 1.56 16.48
C SER A 99 8.59 1.75 17.77
N SER A 100 8.35 2.84 18.51
CA SER A 100 8.99 3.06 19.80
C SER A 100 8.53 2.05 20.87
N LYS A 101 7.21 1.83 20.97
CA LYS A 101 6.61 0.95 22.00
C LYS A 101 6.86 -0.53 21.72
N THR A 102 6.79 -0.93 20.43
CA THR A 102 6.86 -2.33 20.04
C THR A 102 8.30 -2.84 19.87
N TRP A 103 9.19 -1.99 19.36
CA TRP A 103 10.56 -2.40 19.03
C TRP A 103 11.64 -1.54 19.69
N GLY A 104 11.28 -0.62 20.58
CA GLY A 104 12.22 0.25 21.30
C GLY A 104 12.98 1.22 20.38
N LEU A 105 12.48 1.50 19.17
CA LEU A 105 13.16 2.36 18.22
C LEU A 105 13.06 3.82 18.65
N LYS A 106 14.12 4.57 18.37
CA LYS A 106 14.20 6.00 18.67
C LYS A 106 14.00 6.90 17.44
N ARG A 107 14.02 6.32 16.26
CA ARG A 107 13.89 7.01 14.97
C ARG A 107 13.35 6.08 13.90
N PRO A 108 12.80 6.62 12.79
CA PRO A 108 12.42 5.81 11.63
C PRO A 108 13.63 5.12 10.99
N ASP A 109 13.37 3.99 10.34
CA ASP A 109 14.32 3.22 9.55
C ASP A 109 13.72 2.88 8.18
N ALA A 110 14.18 3.57 7.14
CA ALA A 110 13.68 3.42 5.77
C ALA A 110 13.83 1.99 5.20
N ASN A 111 14.74 1.17 5.77
CA ASN A 111 14.94 -0.20 5.30
C ASN A 111 13.82 -1.16 5.70
N ILE A 112 13.10 -0.87 6.81
CA ILE A 112 12.20 -1.87 7.41
C ILE A 112 10.80 -1.33 7.76
N ASP A 113 10.64 -0.03 7.96
CA ASP A 113 9.40 0.53 8.53
C ASP A 113 8.16 0.24 7.66
N HIS A 114 8.28 0.36 6.34
CA HIS A 114 7.22 0.03 5.38
C HIS A 114 6.94 -1.48 5.26
N ARG A 115 7.82 -2.33 5.76
CA ARG A 115 7.67 -3.80 5.78
C ARG A 115 7.00 -4.31 7.07
N ARG A 116 6.65 -3.40 8.00
CA ARG A 116 5.99 -3.72 9.28
C ARG A 116 4.51 -3.44 9.21
N VAL A 117 3.67 -4.47 9.35
CA VAL A 117 2.20 -4.35 9.26
C VAL A 117 1.66 -3.30 10.22
N LEU A 118 2.14 -3.24 11.47
CA LEU A 118 1.66 -2.25 12.45
C LEU A 118 1.92 -0.81 12.01
N ASN A 119 3.05 -0.56 11.34
CA ASN A 119 3.33 0.77 10.77
C ASN A 119 2.44 1.07 9.57
N LEU A 120 2.17 0.06 8.72
CA LEU A 120 1.23 0.21 7.59
C LEU A 120 -0.20 0.44 8.07
N GLU A 121 -0.66 -0.24 9.13
CA GLU A 121 -1.95 0.02 9.77
C GLU A 121 -2.03 1.50 10.20
N THR A 122 -1.03 1.99 10.93
CA THR A 122 -0.96 3.39 11.36
C THR A 122 -0.94 4.36 10.18
N TYR A 123 -0.11 4.07 9.16
CA TYR A 123 -0.03 4.91 7.97
C TYR A 123 -1.38 4.98 7.25
N LEU A 124 -2.01 3.84 6.97
CA LEU A 124 -3.31 3.78 6.29
C LEU A 124 -4.42 4.52 7.06
N GLU A 125 -4.42 4.43 8.39
CA GLU A 125 -5.35 5.20 9.22
C GLU A 125 -5.12 6.70 9.09
N ARG A 126 -3.88 7.14 9.13
CA ARG A 126 -3.50 8.56 8.97
C ARG A 126 -3.81 9.09 7.57
N GLN A 127 -3.85 8.21 6.57
CA GLN A 127 -4.31 8.54 5.20
C GLN A 127 -5.85 8.50 5.06
N GLY A 128 -6.60 8.30 6.15
CA GLY A 128 -8.07 8.22 6.11
C GLY A 128 -8.62 6.99 5.38
N ALA A 129 -7.80 5.95 5.22
CA ALA A 129 -8.18 4.73 4.51
C ALA A 129 -9.03 3.76 5.35
N LEU A 130 -9.10 3.93 6.67
CA LEU A 130 -9.84 3.04 7.56
C LEU A 130 -11.35 3.03 7.21
N ARG A 131 -11.89 1.84 6.96
CA ARG A 131 -13.32 1.61 6.73
C ARG A 131 -13.99 1.05 7.98
N ALA A 132 -13.37 0.06 8.61
CA ALA A 132 -13.89 -0.54 9.82
C ALA A 132 -12.75 -1.09 10.69
N ARG A 133 -12.90 -0.93 12.00
CA ARG A 133 -12.19 -1.75 12.98
C ARG A 133 -13.09 -2.92 13.35
N ILE A 134 -12.54 -4.11 13.32
CA ILE A 134 -13.30 -5.32 13.58
C ILE A 134 -13.33 -5.58 15.09
N ALA A 135 -14.46 -6.10 15.56
CA ALA A 135 -14.65 -6.40 16.96
C ALA A 135 -13.56 -7.36 17.48
N LYS A 136 -13.05 -7.10 18.67
CA LYS A 136 -11.98 -7.92 19.26
C LYS A 136 -12.38 -9.41 19.24
N ARG A 137 -11.50 -10.25 18.72
CA ARG A 137 -11.68 -11.70 18.55
C ARG A 137 -12.77 -12.13 17.55
N ALA A 138 -13.22 -11.24 16.67
CA ALA A 138 -14.07 -11.66 15.56
C ALA A 138 -13.28 -12.62 14.65
N ALA A 139 -14.00 -13.55 14.03
CA ALA A 139 -13.42 -14.49 13.07
C ALA A 139 -12.75 -13.75 11.91
N GLY A 140 -11.68 -14.29 11.37
CA GLY A 140 -10.85 -13.63 10.36
C GLY A 140 -11.51 -13.46 8.99
N ASP A 141 -12.73 -13.95 8.81
CA ASP A 141 -13.59 -13.74 7.64
C ASP A 141 -14.77 -12.77 7.91
N SER A 142 -14.82 -12.15 9.11
CA SER A 142 -15.88 -11.22 9.54
C SER A 142 -15.67 -9.82 9.00
N PHE A 143 -15.68 -9.65 7.69
CA PHE A 143 -15.58 -8.35 7.02
C PHE A 143 -16.77 -8.14 6.08
N ASP A 144 -17.28 -6.91 6.04
CA ASP A 144 -18.42 -6.52 5.21
C ASP A 144 -18.01 -5.62 4.05
N GLU A 145 -18.85 -5.55 3.03
CA GLU A 145 -18.73 -4.63 1.88
C GLU A 145 -17.35 -4.61 1.19
N LEU A 146 -16.70 -5.76 1.09
CA LEU A 146 -15.37 -5.86 0.50
C LEU A 146 -15.39 -5.57 -1.01
N ARG A 147 -14.36 -4.86 -1.47
CA ARG A 147 -14.09 -4.56 -2.88
C ARG A 147 -12.67 -5.00 -3.24
N ALA A 148 -12.44 -5.29 -4.52
CA ALA A 148 -11.09 -5.54 -4.99
C ALA A 148 -10.16 -4.36 -4.63
N GLY A 149 -8.95 -4.68 -4.16
CA GLY A 149 -7.97 -3.71 -3.70
C GLY A 149 -8.14 -3.23 -2.26
N ASP A 150 -9.20 -3.64 -1.55
CA ASP A 150 -9.26 -3.40 -0.11
C ASP A 150 -8.13 -4.16 0.60
N ILE A 151 -7.64 -3.58 1.68
CA ILE A 151 -6.56 -4.15 2.49
C ILE A 151 -7.16 -4.61 3.81
N LEU A 152 -6.94 -5.87 4.16
CA LEU A 152 -7.40 -6.47 5.40
C LEU A 152 -6.22 -6.78 6.29
N THR A 153 -6.40 -6.63 7.60
CA THR A 153 -5.37 -7.00 8.57
C THR A 153 -5.90 -7.96 9.62
N TRP A 154 -5.00 -8.83 10.08
CA TRP A 154 -5.27 -9.88 11.06
C TRP A 154 -4.18 -9.94 12.13
N ARG A 155 -4.48 -10.70 13.20
CA ARG A 155 -3.49 -11.30 14.09
C ARG A 155 -3.55 -12.82 13.89
N VAL A 156 -2.46 -13.37 13.35
CA VAL A 156 -2.35 -14.80 13.01
C VAL A 156 -1.44 -15.51 14.00
N TRP A 157 -1.70 -16.79 14.26
CA TRP A 157 -0.90 -17.62 15.17
C TRP A 157 -0.55 -16.95 16.51
N GLY A 158 -1.57 -16.56 17.24
CA GLY A 158 -1.46 -15.83 18.49
C GLY A 158 -1.61 -14.34 18.33
N ASP A 159 -0.58 -13.61 17.93
CA ASP A 159 -0.67 -12.14 17.81
C ASP A 159 0.24 -11.56 16.72
N ARG A 160 0.65 -12.37 15.74
CA ARG A 160 1.51 -11.90 14.66
C ARG A 160 0.71 -11.03 13.69
N PRO A 161 1.10 -9.77 13.46
CA PRO A 161 0.43 -8.91 12.50
C PRO A 161 0.57 -9.45 11.09
N HIS A 162 -0.54 -9.48 10.36
CA HIS A 162 -0.60 -9.95 8.98
C HIS A 162 -1.52 -9.05 8.16
N LEU A 163 -1.26 -8.92 6.87
CA LEU A 163 -2.13 -8.22 5.92
C LEU A 163 -2.26 -8.99 4.60
N GLY A 164 -3.32 -8.67 3.88
CA GLY A 164 -3.54 -9.12 2.52
C GLY A 164 -4.43 -8.17 1.75
N ILE A 165 -4.43 -8.32 0.43
CA ILE A 165 -5.20 -7.49 -0.50
C ILE A 165 -6.38 -8.30 -1.01
N VAL A 166 -7.58 -7.73 -0.91
CA VAL A 166 -8.81 -8.35 -1.42
C VAL A 166 -8.75 -8.45 -2.94
N ALA A 167 -9.00 -9.64 -3.43
CA ALA A 167 -9.23 -9.94 -4.83
C ALA A 167 -10.60 -10.59 -4.98
N ARG A 168 -11.27 -10.36 -6.11
CA ARG A 168 -12.52 -11.06 -6.41
C ARG A 168 -12.26 -12.27 -7.30
N GLY A 169 -12.75 -13.41 -6.86
CA GLY A 169 -12.90 -14.60 -7.68
C GLY A 169 -14.33 -14.70 -8.22
N PRO A 170 -14.61 -15.67 -9.10
CA PRO A 170 -15.95 -15.85 -9.68
C PRO A 170 -17.00 -16.13 -8.61
N ASP A 171 -16.68 -16.90 -7.56
CA ASP A 171 -17.67 -17.38 -6.58
C ASP A 171 -17.41 -16.91 -5.14
N SER A 172 -16.30 -16.21 -4.87
CA SER A 172 -15.93 -15.84 -3.49
C SER A 172 -14.97 -14.65 -3.41
N VAL A 173 -14.96 -14.02 -2.24
CA VAL A 173 -13.91 -13.08 -1.86
C VAL A 173 -12.61 -13.85 -1.62
N ARG A 174 -11.54 -13.41 -2.24
CA ARG A 174 -10.20 -13.97 -2.12
C ARG A 174 -9.23 -12.92 -1.59
N VAL A 175 -8.11 -13.37 -1.09
CA VAL A 175 -7.07 -12.51 -0.51
C VAL A 175 -5.73 -12.90 -1.09
N VAL A 176 -5.01 -11.94 -1.63
CA VAL A 176 -3.61 -12.11 -2.05
C VAL A 176 -2.70 -11.70 -0.90
N HIS A 177 -1.84 -12.59 -0.46
CA HIS A 177 -0.95 -12.38 0.68
C HIS A 177 0.28 -13.30 0.62
N ASN A 178 1.22 -13.12 1.56
CA ASN A 178 2.33 -14.05 1.80
C ASN A 178 2.39 -14.38 3.31
N ILE A 179 2.13 -15.62 3.67
CA ILE A 179 2.09 -16.08 5.07
C ILE A 179 3.14 -17.16 5.39
N GLY A 180 4.08 -17.44 4.45
CA GLY A 180 5.15 -18.40 4.71
C GLY A 180 5.75 -19.03 3.45
N PHE A 181 4.91 -19.33 2.46
CA PHE A 181 5.31 -20.11 1.27
C PHE A 181 5.23 -19.32 -0.02
N GLY A 182 5.59 -18.04 0.03
CA GLY A 182 5.48 -17.12 -1.09
C GLY A 182 4.08 -16.50 -1.23
N THR A 183 3.92 -15.64 -2.23
CA THR A 183 2.64 -14.97 -2.49
C THR A 183 1.64 -15.95 -3.05
N LYS A 184 0.45 -15.98 -2.45
CA LYS A 184 -0.68 -16.83 -2.82
C LYS A 184 -1.98 -16.04 -2.83
N GLU A 185 -2.97 -16.57 -3.52
CA GLU A 185 -4.35 -16.12 -3.46
C GLU A 185 -5.21 -17.20 -2.82
N GLU A 186 -5.79 -16.90 -1.66
CA GLU A 186 -6.59 -17.85 -0.88
C GLU A 186 -7.99 -17.31 -0.63
N PRO A 187 -9.02 -18.16 -0.50
CA PRO A 187 -10.36 -17.74 -0.10
C PRO A 187 -10.35 -17.08 1.27
N LEU A 188 -11.14 -16.02 1.47
CA LEU A 188 -11.21 -15.29 2.74
C LEU A 188 -11.52 -16.20 3.94
N TRP A 189 -12.34 -17.23 3.77
CA TRP A 189 -12.69 -18.17 4.85
C TRP A 189 -11.49 -18.95 5.44
N MET A 190 -10.37 -19.04 4.70
CA MET A 190 -9.13 -19.63 5.21
C MET A 190 -8.59 -18.89 6.44
N PHE A 191 -8.96 -17.61 6.59
CA PHE A 191 -8.57 -16.79 7.74
C PHE A 191 -9.49 -16.92 8.95
N LYS A 192 -10.57 -17.73 8.88
CA LYS A 192 -11.61 -17.86 9.91
C LYS A 192 -11.07 -18.12 11.32
N LEU A 193 -9.97 -18.86 11.44
CA LEU A 193 -9.35 -19.18 12.74
C LEU A 193 -8.39 -18.10 13.26
N HIS A 194 -8.20 -17.02 12.52
CA HIS A 194 -7.39 -15.88 12.92
C HIS A 194 -8.27 -14.73 13.41
N ALA A 195 -7.69 -13.78 14.17
CA ALA A 195 -8.44 -12.62 14.63
C ALA A 195 -8.40 -11.53 13.56
N ALA A 196 -9.57 -11.15 13.02
CA ALA A 196 -9.72 -9.97 12.17
C ALA A 196 -9.41 -8.69 12.97
N VAL A 197 -8.79 -7.69 12.34
CA VAL A 197 -8.40 -6.43 13.00
C VAL A 197 -9.01 -5.22 12.31
N ALA A 198 -8.74 -5.00 11.04
CA ALA A 198 -9.20 -3.81 10.34
C ALA A 198 -9.37 -4.04 8.84
N HIS A 199 -10.26 -3.24 8.26
CA HIS A 199 -10.53 -3.12 6.85
C HIS A 199 -10.16 -1.71 6.39
N TYR A 200 -9.31 -1.62 5.39
CA TYR A 200 -8.89 -0.36 4.78
C TYR A 200 -9.28 -0.33 3.30
N ARG A 201 -9.70 0.84 2.83
CA ARG A 201 -9.88 1.16 1.41
C ARG A 201 -9.03 2.39 1.10
N TRP A 202 -7.84 2.13 0.62
CA TRP A 202 -6.88 3.16 0.33
C TRP A 202 -7.09 3.72 -1.08
N ARG A 203 -7.16 5.03 -1.18
CA ARG A 203 -7.31 5.80 -2.42
C ARG A 203 -6.22 6.86 -2.48
N ALA A 204 -4.98 6.41 -2.50
CA ALA A 204 -3.78 7.27 -2.40
C ALA A 204 -3.66 8.31 -3.52
#